data_e8e91dae42bdc165d19f4c766fbba698
#
_entry.id   e8e91dae42bdc165d19f4c766fbba698
#
_cell.length_a   1.000
_cell.length_b   1.000
_cell.length_c   1.000
_cell.angle_alpha   90.00
_cell.angle_beta   90.00
_cell.angle_gamma   90.00
#
_symmetry.space_group_name_H-M   'P 1'
#
loop_
_entity.id
_entity.type
_entity.pdbx_description
1 polymer ?
#
loop_
_entity_poly.entity_id
_entity_poly.type
_entity_poly.pdbx_seq_one_letter_code
_entity_poly.pdbx_strand_id
1 'polypeptide(L)'
;FKLYRPLAYYAVYFSTRGDDFDVELVMQGKEAVHNRIEELREKGNERTKKESDQLDLLYIINEMLCRGLDFLPIDLYRSHASQYLVEDEKIRIPFSAISGIGLSAANALYEAAQKRDFISIEEFQNRSGASKTVIETLEKLNAFGNLPKSSQMTLF
;
A
#
# COMPACT_ATOMS: atom_id res chain seq x y z
N PHE A 1 -23.90 3.43 7.31
CA PHE A 1 -22.77 4.22 6.79
C PHE A 1 -22.14 3.57 5.55
N LYS A 2 -21.88 2.27 5.61
CA LYS A 2 -21.33 1.49 4.50
C LYS A 2 -22.19 1.57 3.22
N LEU A 3 -23.51 1.66 3.37
CA LEU A 3 -24.44 1.72 2.24
C LEU A 3 -24.47 3.09 1.57
N TYR A 4 -24.26 4.17 2.33
CA TYR A 4 -24.38 5.54 1.84
C TYR A 4 -23.04 6.14 1.42
N ARG A 5 -21.97 5.76 2.09
CA ARG A 5 -20.62 6.24 1.80
C ARG A 5 -19.62 5.10 1.86
N PRO A 6 -19.71 4.17 0.91
CA PRO A 6 -18.91 2.95 0.98
C PRO A 6 -17.40 3.22 0.96
N LEU A 7 -16.92 4.17 0.16
CA LEU A 7 -15.49 4.46 0.11
C LEU A 7 -14.98 4.99 1.45
N ALA A 8 -15.73 5.88 2.08
CA ALA A 8 -15.35 6.42 3.38
C ALA A 8 -15.32 5.29 4.44
N TYR A 9 -16.29 4.40 4.38
CA TYR A 9 -16.34 3.24 5.29
C TYR A 9 -15.09 2.37 5.13
N TYR A 10 -14.76 1.98 3.91
CA TYR A 10 -13.61 1.12 3.66
C TYR A 10 -12.30 1.83 3.99
N ALA A 11 -12.17 3.12 3.67
CA ALA A 11 -10.97 3.88 4.01
C ALA A 11 -10.70 3.88 5.52
N VAL A 12 -11.73 4.10 6.32
CA VAL A 12 -11.62 4.06 7.79
C VAL A 12 -11.30 2.64 8.27
N TYR A 13 -11.98 1.65 7.71
CA TYR A 13 -11.75 0.25 8.07
C TYR A 13 -10.28 -0.14 7.86
N PHE A 14 -9.74 0.12 6.67
CA PHE A 14 -8.35 -0.24 6.37
C PHE A 14 -7.35 0.59 7.17
N SER A 15 -7.65 1.85 7.46
CA SER A 15 -6.78 2.68 8.29
C SER A 15 -6.65 2.17 9.72
N THR A 16 -7.69 1.51 10.22
CA THR A 16 -7.70 0.99 11.61
C THR A 16 -7.33 -0.48 11.70
N ARG A 17 -7.59 -1.27 10.65
CA ARG A 17 -7.43 -2.73 10.67
C ARG A 17 -6.64 -3.27 9.48
N GLY A 18 -5.81 -2.46 8.86
CA GLY A 18 -5.07 -2.85 7.66
C GLY A 18 -3.68 -3.42 7.91
N ASP A 19 -3.37 -3.89 9.11
CA ASP A 19 -2.02 -4.36 9.47
C ASP A 19 -1.52 -5.50 8.57
N ASP A 20 -2.42 -6.32 8.08
CA ASP A 20 -2.09 -7.46 7.21
C ASP A 20 -2.38 -7.18 5.73
N PHE A 21 -2.52 -5.90 5.38
CA PHE A 21 -2.78 -5.51 4.00
C PHE A 21 -1.55 -5.79 3.13
N ASP A 22 -1.75 -6.53 2.05
CA ASP A 22 -0.69 -6.88 1.11
C ASP A 22 -0.87 -6.06 -0.17
N VAL A 23 -0.14 -4.95 -0.26
CA VAL A 23 -0.28 -4.03 -1.39
C VAL A 23 0.12 -4.69 -2.71
N GLU A 24 1.15 -5.53 -2.70
CA GLU A 24 1.59 -6.18 -3.93
C GLU A 24 0.53 -7.13 -4.48
N LEU A 25 -0.13 -7.87 -3.60
CA LEU A 25 -1.22 -8.75 -3.99
C LEU A 25 -2.41 -7.97 -4.55
N VAL A 26 -2.82 -6.92 -3.84
CA VAL A 26 -3.98 -6.12 -4.23
C VAL A 26 -3.76 -5.44 -5.57
N MET A 27 -2.53 -5.00 -5.85
CA MET A 27 -2.20 -4.36 -7.13
C MET A 27 -2.23 -5.33 -8.31
N GLN A 28 -2.19 -6.64 -8.06
CA GLN A 28 -2.34 -7.65 -9.11
C GLN A 28 -3.78 -7.82 -9.56
N GLY A 29 -4.74 -7.29 -8.80
CA GLY A 29 -6.13 -7.25 -9.19
C GLY A 29 -7.03 -8.23 -8.46
N LYS A 30 -8.30 -8.18 -8.81
CA LYS A 30 -9.38 -8.96 -8.17
C LYS A 30 -9.16 -10.46 -8.24
N GLU A 31 -8.67 -10.94 -9.38
CA GLU A 31 -8.44 -12.38 -9.57
C GLU A 31 -7.35 -12.89 -8.63
N ALA A 32 -6.26 -12.13 -8.49
CA ALA A 32 -5.18 -12.50 -7.58
C ALA A 32 -5.67 -12.53 -6.12
N VAL A 33 -6.49 -11.58 -5.73
CA VAL A 33 -7.10 -11.55 -4.39
C VAL A 33 -7.97 -12.78 -4.19
N HIS A 34 -8.80 -13.11 -5.16
CA HIS A 34 -9.67 -14.30 -5.08
C HIS A 34 -8.86 -15.59 -4.95
N ASN A 35 -7.81 -15.74 -5.75
CA ASN A 35 -6.95 -16.92 -5.71
C ASN A 35 -6.27 -17.07 -4.34
N ARG A 36 -5.82 -15.97 -3.76
CA ARG A 36 -5.21 -16.01 -2.43
C ARG A 36 -6.22 -16.40 -1.36
N ILE A 37 -7.45 -15.95 -1.46
CA ILE A 37 -8.52 -16.37 -0.55
C ILE A 37 -8.71 -17.88 -0.62
N GLU A 38 -8.77 -18.43 -1.82
CA GLU A 38 -8.95 -19.87 -1.99
C GLU A 38 -7.76 -20.66 -1.41
N GLU A 39 -6.53 -20.21 -1.63
CA GLU A 39 -5.34 -20.84 -1.05
C GLU A 39 -5.42 -20.90 0.47
N LEU A 40 -5.79 -19.78 1.10
CA LEU A 40 -5.86 -19.69 2.55
C LEU A 40 -7.02 -20.53 3.10
N ARG A 41 -8.13 -20.62 2.39
CA ARG A 41 -9.27 -21.45 2.78
C ARG A 41 -8.90 -22.94 2.75
N GLU A 42 -8.16 -23.35 1.74
CA GLU A 42 -7.73 -24.76 1.59
C GLU A 42 -6.82 -25.22 2.73
N LYS A 43 -6.07 -24.31 3.34
CA LYS A 43 -5.24 -24.66 4.49
C LYS A 43 -6.05 -25.07 5.73
N GLY A 44 -7.29 -24.59 5.84
CA GLY A 44 -8.15 -24.93 6.97
C GLY A 44 -7.49 -24.65 8.32
N ASN A 45 -7.43 -25.65 9.18
CA ASN A 45 -6.85 -25.52 10.51
C ASN A 45 -5.33 -25.35 10.53
N GLU A 46 -4.67 -25.52 9.39
CA GLU A 46 -3.23 -25.36 9.27
C GLU A 46 -2.82 -23.90 9.09
N ARG A 47 -3.79 -22.99 8.94
CA ARG A 47 -3.48 -21.57 8.85
C ARG A 47 -2.85 -21.06 10.14
N THR A 48 -1.81 -20.24 9.99
CA THR A 48 -1.27 -19.48 11.12
C THR A 48 -2.27 -18.37 11.50
N LYS A 49 -2.11 -17.78 12.69
CA LYS A 49 -2.97 -16.68 13.10
C LYS A 49 -2.86 -15.51 12.11
N LYS A 50 -1.65 -15.21 11.67
CA LYS A 50 -1.43 -14.15 10.68
C LYS A 50 -2.15 -14.43 9.37
N GLU A 51 -2.13 -15.69 8.91
CA GLU A 51 -2.83 -16.08 7.70
C GLU A 51 -4.34 -15.98 7.86
N SER A 52 -4.87 -16.32 9.04
CA SER A 52 -6.30 -16.16 9.31
C SER A 52 -6.71 -14.71 9.34
N ASP A 53 -5.89 -13.84 9.94
CA ASP A 53 -6.15 -12.39 9.97
C ASP A 53 -6.09 -11.82 8.55
N GLN A 54 -5.13 -12.27 7.75
CA GLN A 54 -5.03 -11.87 6.34
C GLN A 54 -6.28 -12.30 5.56
N LEU A 55 -6.76 -13.51 5.79
CA LEU A 55 -7.96 -14.02 5.11
C LEU A 55 -9.17 -13.15 5.43
N ASP A 56 -9.36 -12.78 6.70
CA ASP A 56 -10.46 -11.91 7.10
C ASP A 56 -10.40 -10.56 6.37
N LEU A 57 -9.20 -9.98 6.27
CA LEU A 57 -9.00 -8.73 5.56
C LEU A 57 -9.27 -8.88 4.06
N LEU A 58 -8.81 -9.98 3.47
CA LEU A 58 -9.03 -10.24 2.05
C LEU A 58 -10.52 -10.39 1.71
N TYR A 59 -11.34 -10.93 2.60
CA TYR A 59 -12.78 -10.97 2.39
C TYR A 59 -13.36 -9.56 2.26
N ILE A 60 -12.90 -8.62 3.08
CA ILE A 60 -13.37 -7.23 3.03
C ILE A 60 -12.89 -6.57 1.73
N ILE A 61 -11.64 -6.79 1.34
CA ILE A 61 -11.08 -6.27 0.08
C ILE A 61 -11.87 -6.83 -1.10
N ASN A 62 -12.13 -8.13 -1.10
CA ASN A 62 -12.89 -8.76 -2.17
C ASN A 62 -14.33 -8.21 -2.25
N GLU A 63 -14.97 -8.01 -1.10
CA GLU A 63 -16.30 -7.39 -1.05
C GLU A 63 -16.28 -6.02 -1.73
N MET A 64 -15.30 -5.18 -1.37
CA MET A 64 -15.15 -3.86 -1.95
C MET A 64 -14.96 -3.91 -3.47
N LEU A 65 -14.08 -4.79 -3.94
CA LEU A 65 -13.82 -4.93 -5.37
C LEU A 65 -15.03 -5.47 -6.12
N CYS A 66 -15.79 -6.38 -5.50
CA CYS A 66 -17.02 -6.91 -6.09
C CYS A 66 -18.13 -5.85 -6.20
N ARG A 67 -18.07 -4.81 -5.37
CA ARG A 67 -19.00 -3.68 -5.44
C ARG A 67 -18.60 -2.67 -6.52
N GLY A 68 -17.53 -2.92 -7.26
CA GLY A 68 -17.05 -2.03 -8.30
C GLY A 68 -16.15 -0.91 -7.79
N LEU A 69 -15.75 -0.96 -6.52
CA LEU A 69 -14.82 0.00 -5.93
C LEU A 69 -13.39 -0.49 -6.13
N ASP A 70 -12.42 0.41 -6.11
CA ASP A 70 -11.04 0.04 -6.40
C ASP A 70 -10.04 0.84 -5.57
N PHE A 71 -8.78 0.46 -5.68
CA PHE A 71 -7.66 1.10 -4.99
C PHE A 71 -6.79 1.88 -5.98
N LEU A 72 -6.17 2.93 -5.48
CA LEU A 72 -5.08 3.62 -6.17
C LEU A 72 -3.77 3.16 -5.53
N PRO A 73 -2.71 2.96 -6.34
CA PRO A 73 -1.44 2.46 -5.82
C PRO A 73 -0.77 3.46 -4.87
N ILE A 74 0.28 3.02 -4.20
CA ILE A 74 1.11 3.92 -3.42
C ILE A 74 1.76 4.93 -4.37
N ASP A 75 1.62 6.21 -4.04
CA ASP A 75 2.22 7.30 -4.80
C ASP A 75 3.05 8.15 -3.84
N LEU A 76 4.27 8.48 -4.23
CA LEU A 76 5.22 9.19 -3.38
C LEU A 76 4.65 10.49 -2.81
N TYR A 77 3.90 11.23 -3.62
CA TYR A 77 3.41 12.56 -3.24
C TYR A 77 1.96 12.57 -2.73
N ARG A 78 1.21 11.52 -3.01
CA ARG A 78 -0.23 11.48 -2.69
C ARG A 78 -0.58 10.57 -1.54
N SER A 79 0.24 9.55 -1.27
CA SER A 79 -0.03 8.61 -0.18
C SER A 79 0.26 9.23 1.18
N HIS A 80 -0.60 8.90 2.15
CA HIS A 80 -0.38 9.22 3.55
C HIS A 80 0.53 8.17 4.18
N ALA A 81 1.05 8.45 5.37
CA ALA A 81 1.88 7.49 6.09
C ALA A 81 1.10 6.22 6.45
N SER A 82 -0.11 6.37 6.99
CA SER A 82 -0.88 5.26 7.54
C SER A 82 -2.37 5.29 7.21
N GLN A 83 -2.90 6.38 6.69
CA GLN A 83 -4.32 6.49 6.42
C GLN A 83 -4.64 6.22 4.96
N TYR A 84 -5.67 5.41 4.74
CA TYR A 84 -6.23 5.18 3.42
C TYR A 84 -7.13 6.37 3.09
N LEU A 85 -6.85 7.01 1.96
CA LEU A 85 -7.53 8.26 1.58
C LEU A 85 -8.47 8.02 0.40
N VAL A 86 -9.64 8.67 0.43
CA VAL A 86 -10.54 8.65 -0.73
C VAL A 86 -10.06 9.71 -1.71
N GLU A 87 -9.75 9.30 -2.95
CA GLU A 87 -9.23 10.14 -4.00
C GLU A 87 -9.80 9.65 -5.34
N ASP A 88 -10.42 10.55 -6.10
CA ASP A 88 -11.00 10.22 -7.41
C ASP A 88 -11.93 8.99 -7.39
N GLU A 89 -12.76 8.89 -6.34
CA GLU A 89 -13.69 7.79 -6.11
C GLU A 89 -13.03 6.42 -5.94
N LYS A 90 -11.76 6.42 -5.53
CA LYS A 90 -10.98 5.23 -5.21
C LYS A 90 -10.28 5.44 -3.87
N ILE A 91 -9.60 4.42 -3.41
CA ILE A 91 -8.87 4.48 -2.13
C ILE A 91 -7.37 4.46 -2.40
N ARG A 92 -6.69 5.53 -2.02
CA ARG A 92 -5.23 5.63 -2.12
C ARG A 92 -4.57 4.84 -0.99
N ILE A 93 -3.72 3.90 -1.35
CA ILE A 93 -3.02 3.03 -0.40
C ILE A 93 -1.87 3.80 0.25
N PRO A 94 -1.73 3.76 1.59
CA PRO A 94 -0.66 4.45 2.30
C PRO A 94 0.66 3.68 2.31
N PHE A 95 1.73 4.34 2.75
CA PHE A 95 3.05 3.71 2.89
C PHE A 95 3.05 2.53 3.87
N SER A 96 2.21 2.59 4.91
CA SER A 96 2.14 1.53 5.92
C SER A 96 1.67 0.19 5.36
N ALA A 97 1.10 0.16 4.17
CA ALA A 97 0.67 -1.07 3.51
C ALA A 97 1.84 -1.89 2.94
N ILE A 98 3.05 -1.33 2.92
CA ILE A 98 4.25 -2.06 2.50
C ILE A 98 4.53 -3.14 3.54
N SER A 99 4.65 -4.38 3.10
CA SER A 99 4.90 -5.50 4.00
C SER A 99 6.18 -5.32 4.80
N GLY A 100 6.09 -5.51 6.12
CA GLY A 100 7.24 -5.43 7.00
C GLY A 100 7.68 -4.02 7.39
N ILE A 101 6.98 -2.97 6.93
CA ILE A 101 7.32 -1.61 7.32
C ILE A 101 6.66 -1.29 8.66
N GLY A 102 7.41 -0.64 9.55
CA GLY A 102 6.85 -0.13 10.80
C GLY A 102 6.21 1.24 10.62
N LEU A 103 5.36 1.64 11.56
CA LEU A 103 4.70 2.94 11.52
C LEU A 103 5.71 4.09 11.49
N SER A 104 6.80 3.97 12.28
CA SER A 104 7.86 4.97 12.32
C SER A 104 8.51 5.16 10.94
N ALA A 105 8.81 4.05 10.27
CA ALA A 105 9.40 4.10 8.92
C ALA A 105 8.41 4.68 7.90
N ALA A 106 7.13 4.32 8.01
CA ALA A 106 6.10 4.88 7.13
C ALA A 106 5.97 6.40 7.31
N ASN A 107 6.00 6.87 8.55
CA ASN A 107 5.98 8.30 8.85
C ASN A 107 7.21 9.01 8.28
N ALA A 108 8.38 8.40 8.37
CA ALA A 108 9.62 8.97 7.82
C ALA A 108 9.53 9.11 6.29
N LEU A 109 8.98 8.12 5.60
CA LEU A 109 8.75 8.20 4.16
C LEU A 109 7.81 9.35 3.82
N TYR A 110 6.72 9.46 4.55
CA TYR A 110 5.73 10.50 4.32
C TYR A 110 6.32 11.89 4.52
N GLU A 111 7.02 12.10 5.62
CA GLU A 111 7.64 13.40 5.92
C GLU A 111 8.68 13.81 4.87
N ALA A 112 9.52 12.86 4.46
CA ALA A 112 10.52 13.13 3.42
C ALA A 112 9.85 13.49 2.09
N ALA A 113 8.78 12.79 1.74
CA ALA A 113 8.03 13.07 0.50
C ALA A 113 7.38 14.46 0.54
N GLN A 114 6.86 14.86 1.70
CA GLN A 114 6.22 16.17 1.85
C GLN A 114 7.20 17.33 1.68
N LYS A 115 8.43 17.16 2.11
CA LYS A 115 9.46 18.20 1.99
C LYS A 115 9.87 18.47 0.55
N ARG A 116 9.80 17.44 -0.30
CA ARG A 116 10.13 17.53 -1.73
C ARG A 116 11.50 18.14 -2.04
N ASP A 117 12.46 17.94 -1.14
CA ASP A 117 13.81 18.49 -1.28
C ASP A 117 14.81 17.48 -1.86
N PHE A 118 14.33 16.60 -2.71
CA PHE A 118 15.12 15.57 -3.38
C PHE A 118 14.80 15.57 -4.87
N ILE A 119 15.80 15.18 -5.68
CA ILE A 119 15.68 15.12 -7.14
C ILE A 119 15.94 13.72 -7.69
N SER A 120 16.21 12.76 -6.81
CA SER A 120 16.45 11.37 -7.20
C SER A 120 15.97 10.43 -6.12
N ILE A 121 15.82 9.16 -6.48
CA ILE A 121 15.44 8.09 -5.53
C ILE A 121 16.52 7.94 -4.48
N GLU A 122 17.78 8.05 -4.86
CA GLU A 122 18.91 7.96 -3.95
C GLU A 122 18.85 9.04 -2.87
N GLU A 123 18.56 10.28 -3.26
CA GLU A 123 18.40 11.37 -2.30
C GLU A 123 17.19 11.13 -1.39
N PHE A 124 16.08 10.66 -1.95
CA PHE A 124 14.90 10.32 -1.16
C PHE A 124 15.22 9.25 -0.12
N GLN A 125 15.95 8.22 -0.52
CA GLN A 125 16.38 7.16 0.40
C GLN A 125 17.20 7.74 1.55
N ASN A 126 18.16 8.61 1.26
CA ASN A 126 18.99 9.24 2.27
C ASN A 126 18.18 10.13 3.21
N ARG A 127 17.25 10.90 2.68
CA ARG A 127 16.41 11.81 3.46
C ARG A 127 15.41 11.09 4.35
N SER A 128 14.83 10.01 3.84
CA SER A 128 13.82 9.24 4.58
C SER A 128 14.42 8.22 5.51
N GLY A 129 15.66 7.83 5.30
CA GLY A 129 16.28 6.74 6.04
C GLY A 129 15.74 5.36 5.70
N ALA A 130 15.05 5.25 4.57
CA ALA A 130 14.43 3.99 4.15
C ALA A 130 15.47 2.93 3.84
N SER A 131 15.13 1.67 4.13
CA SER A 131 15.99 0.54 3.80
C SER A 131 15.94 0.29 2.29
N LYS A 132 16.97 -0.42 1.79
CA LYS A 132 17.02 -0.82 0.39
C LYS A 132 15.79 -1.61 -0.03
N THR A 133 15.33 -2.51 0.84
CA THR A 133 14.15 -3.35 0.57
C THR A 133 12.89 -2.51 0.36
N VAL A 134 12.68 -1.50 1.20
CA VAL A 134 11.54 -0.59 1.08
C VAL A 134 11.60 0.19 -0.24
N ILE A 135 12.78 0.69 -0.59
CA ILE A 135 12.98 1.44 -1.84
C ILE A 135 12.70 0.54 -3.05
N GLU A 136 13.18 -0.70 -3.03
CA GLU A 136 12.95 -1.67 -4.10
C GLU A 136 11.45 -1.96 -4.25
N THR A 137 10.73 -2.08 -3.14
CA THR A 137 9.28 -2.28 -3.17
C THR A 137 8.57 -1.09 -3.80
N LEU A 138 8.95 0.13 -3.42
CA LEU A 138 8.39 1.35 -4.00
C LEU A 138 8.66 1.46 -5.49
N GLU A 139 9.87 1.08 -5.93
CA GLU A 139 10.20 1.05 -7.36
C GLU A 139 9.34 0.03 -8.11
N LYS A 140 9.19 -1.15 -7.54
CA LYS A 140 8.38 -2.22 -8.12
C LYS A 140 6.92 -1.80 -8.27
N LEU A 141 6.40 -1.02 -7.33
CA LEU A 141 5.04 -0.51 -7.35
C LEU A 141 4.92 0.79 -8.17
N ASN A 142 6.00 1.25 -8.77
CA ASN A 142 6.06 2.48 -9.56
C ASN A 142 5.65 3.73 -8.76
N ALA A 143 5.93 3.73 -7.47
CA ALA A 143 5.56 4.83 -6.58
C ALA A 143 6.36 6.11 -6.86
N PHE A 144 7.56 5.98 -7.42
CA PHE A 144 8.43 7.11 -7.74
C PHE A 144 8.10 7.79 -9.07
N GLY A 145 7.27 7.16 -9.89
CA GLY A 145 6.94 7.72 -11.20
C GLY A 145 8.18 7.88 -12.08
N ASN A 146 8.45 9.10 -12.51
CA ASN A 146 9.58 9.41 -13.39
C ASN A 146 10.84 9.88 -12.66
N LEU A 147 10.88 9.78 -11.35
CA LEU A 147 12.03 10.21 -10.55
C LEU A 147 13.26 9.36 -10.91
N PRO A 148 14.42 9.97 -11.29
CA PRO A 148 15.61 9.20 -11.64
C PRO A 148 16.21 8.53 -10.40
N LYS A 149 16.93 7.43 -10.62
CA LYS A 149 17.57 6.71 -9.52
C LYS A 149 18.69 7.51 -8.87
N SER A 150 19.46 8.24 -9.68
CA SER A 150 20.58 9.02 -9.20
C SER A 150 20.66 10.33 -9.96
N SER A 151 21.03 11.40 -9.26
CA SER A 151 21.23 12.72 -9.87
C SER A 151 22.42 12.73 -10.84
N GLN A 152 23.38 11.81 -10.67
CA GLN A 152 24.54 11.72 -11.54
C GLN A 152 24.21 11.25 -12.95
N MET A 153 23.09 10.53 -13.11
CA MET A 153 22.66 10.04 -14.42
C MET A 153 22.20 11.16 -15.35
N THR A 154 21.89 12.32 -14.81
CA THR A 154 21.43 13.44 -15.61
C THR A 154 22.55 14.20 -16.31
N LEU A 155 23.80 13.89 -16.01
CA LEU A 155 24.96 14.53 -16.61
C LEU A 155 25.30 13.98 -18.00
N PHE A 156 24.64 12.93 -18.38
CA PHE A 156 24.85 12.26 -19.66
C PHE A 156 23.54 12.15 -20.43
#